data_f9312700b12a82e0766611a57abaf7d6
#
_entry.id   f9312700b12a82e0766611a57abaf7d6
#
_cell.length_a   1.000
_cell.length_b   1.000
_cell.length_c   1.000
_cell.angle_alpha   90.00
_cell.angle_beta   90.00
_cell.angle_gamma   90.00
#
_symmetry.space_group_name_H-M   'P 1'
#
loop_
_entity.id
_entity.type
_entity.pdbx_description
1 polymer ?
#
loop_
_entity_poly.entity_id
_entity_poly.type
_entity_poly.pdbx_seq_one_letter_code
_entity_poly.pdbx_strand_id
1 'polypeptide(L)'
;MKFSEDILRQFDLEPQEEREPVNVMQIGEMLEFMRQCAERIVKKSRKYLECSDEETKEDCIDIVTARLNDFTQVFKDLMIFMRKEEGTHNGGTSLRYGMTSFETFDFEQTEEEKLFLRELLLRNEITHDYFNRELHQQKLIWIMQHCADGAVDVYNNIYEYCSKKNLLKKYADKNV
;
A
#
# COMPACT_ATOMS: atom_id res chain seq x y z
N MET A 1 -27.36 5.82 -7.38
CA MET A 1 -28.07 7.10 -7.57
C MET A 1 -27.25 7.89 -8.58
N LYS A 2 -27.75 8.11 -9.78
CA LYS A 2 -27.11 9.03 -10.74
C LYS A 2 -27.61 10.43 -10.41
N PHE A 3 -26.73 11.31 -10.01
CA PHE A 3 -27.04 12.72 -9.93
C PHE A 3 -27.29 13.27 -11.33
N SER A 4 -28.29 14.14 -11.50
CA SER A 4 -28.55 14.74 -12.80
C SER A 4 -27.33 15.60 -13.21
N GLU A 5 -27.04 15.67 -14.51
CA GLU A 5 -25.92 16.47 -15.04
C GLU A 5 -25.98 17.95 -14.58
N ASP A 6 -27.19 18.45 -14.30
CA ASP A 6 -27.40 19.82 -13.83
C ASP A 6 -26.85 20.04 -12.41
N ILE A 7 -26.88 19.01 -11.54
CA ILE A 7 -26.32 19.08 -10.17
C ILE A 7 -24.80 19.05 -10.25
N LEU A 8 -24.22 18.27 -11.14
CA LEU A 8 -22.77 18.19 -11.32
C LEU A 8 -22.19 19.52 -11.83
N ARG A 9 -22.88 20.20 -12.75
CA ARG A 9 -22.50 21.53 -13.24
C ARG A 9 -22.55 22.61 -12.17
N GLN A 10 -23.48 22.50 -11.21
CA GLN A 10 -23.67 23.49 -10.14
C GLN A 10 -22.52 23.48 -9.12
N PHE A 11 -21.75 22.40 -9.07
CA PHE A 11 -20.60 22.22 -8.17
C PHE A 11 -19.25 22.22 -8.88
N ASP A 12 -19.17 22.64 -10.15
CA ASP A 12 -17.95 22.56 -10.99
C ASP A 12 -17.30 21.14 -10.98
N LEU A 13 -18.12 20.12 -10.73
CA LEU A 13 -17.71 18.73 -10.84
C LEU A 13 -17.88 18.33 -12.31
N GLU A 14 -16.79 18.33 -13.06
CA GLU A 14 -16.78 17.69 -14.38
C GLU A 14 -17.30 16.26 -14.26
N PRO A 15 -18.16 15.79 -15.20
CA PRO A 15 -18.51 14.38 -15.25
C PRO A 15 -17.20 13.59 -15.22
N GLN A 16 -17.09 12.63 -14.30
CA GLN A 16 -15.92 11.74 -14.28
C GLN A 16 -15.91 11.03 -15.65
N GLU A 17 -15.18 11.60 -16.59
CA GLU A 17 -14.72 10.85 -17.74
C GLU A 17 -14.12 9.56 -17.19
N GLU A 18 -14.46 8.43 -17.82
CA GLU A 18 -13.85 7.14 -17.50
C GLU A 18 -12.36 7.42 -17.35
N ARG A 19 -11.85 7.30 -16.12
CA ARG A 19 -10.44 7.55 -15.84
C ARG A 19 -9.67 6.71 -16.84
N GLU A 20 -8.90 7.36 -17.68
CA GLU A 20 -8.00 6.67 -18.59
C GLU A 20 -7.29 5.55 -17.86
N PRO A 21 -7.11 4.39 -18.49
CA PRO A 21 -6.40 3.28 -17.87
C PRO A 21 -5.11 3.80 -17.24
N VAL A 22 -4.91 3.46 -15.99
CA VAL A 22 -3.76 3.90 -15.18
C VAL A 22 -2.53 3.89 -16.07
N ASN A 23 -1.97 5.08 -16.33
CA ASN A 23 -0.83 5.22 -17.21
C ASN A 23 0.32 4.36 -16.63
N VAL A 24 0.99 3.70 -17.41
CA VAL A 24 1.95 2.66 -17.13
C VAL A 24 3.25 3.16 -16.60
N MET A 25 3.63 4.38 -16.92
CA MET A 25 4.66 5.06 -16.13
C MET A 25 4.29 5.07 -14.64
N GLN A 26 2.99 5.13 -14.33
CA GLN A 26 2.52 5.07 -12.95
C GLN A 26 2.81 3.73 -12.27
N ILE A 27 2.82 2.59 -12.99
CA ILE A 27 3.13 1.30 -12.32
C ILE A 27 4.59 1.20 -11.95
N GLY A 28 5.48 1.54 -12.85
CA GLY A 28 6.90 1.60 -12.53
C GLY A 28 7.18 2.54 -11.37
N GLU A 29 6.55 3.72 -11.37
CA GLU A 29 6.66 4.70 -10.30
C GLU A 29 6.02 4.21 -9.00
N MET A 30 4.86 3.57 -9.05
CA MET A 30 4.19 3.00 -7.88
C MET A 30 5.02 1.88 -7.25
N LEU A 31 5.59 1.00 -8.05
CA LEU A 31 6.47 -0.07 -7.57
C LEU A 31 7.76 0.50 -6.96
N GLU A 32 8.36 1.49 -7.59
CA GLU A 32 9.55 2.15 -7.04
C GLU A 32 9.24 2.87 -5.73
N PHE A 33 8.10 3.57 -5.65
CA PHE A 33 7.66 4.21 -4.43
C PHE A 33 7.38 3.20 -3.31
N MET A 34 6.73 2.07 -3.63
CA MET A 34 6.50 0.99 -2.68
C MET A 34 7.82 0.40 -2.17
N ARG A 35 8.80 0.18 -3.06
CA ARG A 35 10.14 -0.29 -2.69
C ARG A 35 10.80 0.67 -1.68
N GLN A 36 10.78 1.97 -1.98
CA GLN A 36 11.35 2.98 -1.10
C GLN A 36 10.68 3.00 0.27
N CYS A 37 9.35 2.90 0.32
CA CYS A 37 8.59 2.79 1.57
C CYS A 37 9.01 1.55 2.36
N ALA A 38 9.05 0.37 1.73
CA ALA A 38 9.41 -0.89 2.36
C ALA A 38 10.83 -0.85 2.93
N GLU A 39 11.81 -0.42 2.14
CA GLU A 39 13.20 -0.29 2.58
C GLU A 39 13.36 0.70 3.73
N ARG A 40 12.61 1.81 3.70
CA ARG A 40 12.66 2.81 4.77
C ARG A 40 12.04 2.29 6.05
N ILE A 41 10.93 1.55 5.96
CA ILE A 41 10.31 0.88 7.10
C ILE A 41 11.33 -0.07 7.76
N VAL A 42 11.95 -0.94 7.00
CA VAL A 42 12.95 -1.90 7.50
C VAL A 42 14.15 -1.19 8.12
N LYS A 43 14.73 -0.23 7.42
CA LYS A 43 15.91 0.52 7.89
C LYS A 43 15.63 1.25 9.20
N LYS A 44 14.49 1.92 9.31
CA LYS A 44 14.14 2.69 10.52
C LYS A 44 13.71 1.79 11.66
N SER A 45 13.08 0.65 11.38
CA SER A 45 12.76 -0.35 12.40
C SER A 45 14.03 -0.93 13.03
N ARG A 46 15.03 -1.26 12.23
CA ARG A 46 16.34 -1.72 12.74
C ARG A 46 17.02 -0.66 13.57
N LYS A 47 17.03 0.60 13.09
CA LYS A 47 17.61 1.71 13.86
C LYS A 47 16.92 1.90 15.19
N TYR A 48 15.59 1.80 15.24
CA TYR A 48 14.82 1.86 16.49
C TYR A 48 15.26 0.77 17.49
N LEU A 49 15.47 -0.46 17.03
CA LEU A 49 15.89 -1.58 17.89
C LEU A 49 17.33 -1.42 18.41
N GLU A 50 18.20 -0.80 17.65
CA GLU A 50 19.64 -0.65 17.96
C GLU A 50 19.96 0.59 18.80
N CYS A 51 19.13 1.63 18.74
CA CYS A 51 19.39 2.87 19.46
C CYS A 51 18.85 2.84 20.91
N SER A 52 19.53 3.56 21.79
CA SER A 52 19.10 3.78 23.18
C SER A 52 18.60 5.20 23.45
N ASP A 53 18.76 6.10 22.51
CA ASP A 53 18.36 7.50 22.60
C ASP A 53 16.87 7.67 22.29
N GLU A 54 16.12 8.28 23.22
CA GLU A 54 14.67 8.42 23.08
C GLU A 54 14.28 9.34 21.92
N GLU A 55 15.01 10.42 21.66
CA GLU A 55 14.73 11.32 20.53
C GLU A 55 14.87 10.58 19.20
N THR A 56 15.94 9.79 19.04
CA THR A 56 16.13 8.95 17.84
C THR A 56 15.03 7.90 17.69
N LYS A 57 14.55 7.32 18.80
CA LYS A 57 13.41 6.37 18.75
C LYS A 57 12.13 7.04 18.29
N GLU A 58 11.83 8.23 18.83
CA GLU A 58 10.66 9.00 18.41
C GLU A 58 10.72 9.35 16.91
N ASP A 59 11.87 9.81 16.42
CA ASP A 59 12.08 10.06 15.00
C ASP A 59 11.84 8.80 14.13
N CYS A 60 12.31 7.64 14.59
CA CYS A 60 12.06 6.38 13.88
C CYS A 60 10.57 6.03 13.85
N ILE A 61 9.84 6.22 14.95
CA ILE A 61 8.39 6.00 15.03
C ILE A 61 7.67 6.90 14.04
N ASP A 62 7.99 8.18 14.00
CA ASP A 62 7.34 9.16 13.11
C ASP A 62 7.59 8.81 11.64
N ILE A 63 8.82 8.45 11.28
CA ILE A 63 9.18 8.08 9.91
C ILE A 63 8.48 6.78 9.50
N VAL A 64 8.47 5.76 10.35
CA VAL A 64 7.81 4.48 10.04
C VAL A 64 6.30 4.68 9.94
N THR A 65 5.69 5.51 10.80
CA THR A 65 4.27 5.87 10.70
C THR A 65 3.94 6.44 9.32
N ALA A 66 4.69 7.43 8.86
CA ALA A 66 4.49 8.04 7.55
C ALA A 66 4.68 7.02 6.42
N ARG A 67 5.72 6.22 6.47
CA ARG A 67 6.02 5.24 5.42
C ARG A 67 5.02 4.08 5.39
N LEU A 68 4.47 3.64 6.53
CA LEU A 68 3.39 2.65 6.56
C LEU A 68 2.09 3.20 5.96
N ASN A 69 1.77 4.47 6.19
CA ASN A 69 0.62 5.10 5.56
C ASN A 69 0.77 5.16 4.03
N ASP A 70 1.94 5.58 3.55
CA ASP A 70 2.27 5.60 2.12
C ASP A 70 2.26 4.20 1.52
N PHE A 71 2.87 3.22 2.20
CA PHE A 71 2.87 1.81 1.79
C PHE A 71 1.45 1.26 1.66
N THR A 72 0.60 1.54 2.65
CA THR A 72 -0.82 1.13 2.64
C THR A 72 -1.54 1.68 1.43
N GLN A 73 -1.33 2.95 1.11
CA GLN A 73 -2.00 3.58 -0.03
C GLN A 73 -1.54 2.98 -1.37
N VAL A 74 -0.23 2.89 -1.58
CA VAL A 74 0.30 2.33 -2.84
C VAL A 74 -0.02 0.84 -2.99
N PHE A 75 -0.06 0.09 -1.89
CA PHE A 75 -0.50 -1.31 -1.88
C PHE A 75 -1.94 -1.44 -2.38
N LYS A 76 -2.86 -0.64 -1.85
CA LYS A 76 -4.26 -0.63 -2.33
C LYS A 76 -4.35 -0.31 -3.83
N ASP A 77 -3.63 0.71 -4.27
CA ASP A 77 -3.66 1.15 -5.67
C ASP A 77 -3.11 0.07 -6.60
N LEU A 78 -2.03 -0.61 -6.21
CA LEU A 78 -1.47 -1.74 -6.96
C LEU A 78 -2.42 -2.94 -7.02
N MET A 79 -3.10 -3.26 -5.93
CA MET A 79 -4.08 -4.35 -5.91
C MET A 79 -5.27 -4.05 -6.83
N ILE A 80 -5.76 -2.83 -6.82
CA ILE A 80 -6.83 -2.39 -7.73
C ILE A 80 -6.35 -2.50 -9.18
N PHE A 81 -5.15 -2.04 -9.47
CA PHE A 81 -4.57 -2.14 -10.80
C PHE A 81 -4.44 -3.59 -11.28
N MET A 82 -3.88 -4.46 -10.47
CA MET A 82 -3.69 -5.87 -10.82
C MET A 82 -5.05 -6.57 -11.05
N ARG A 83 -6.07 -6.25 -10.25
CA ARG A 83 -7.44 -6.74 -10.45
C ARG A 83 -8.05 -6.23 -11.75
N LYS A 84 -7.83 -4.97 -12.11
CA LYS A 84 -8.30 -4.41 -13.39
C LYS A 84 -7.63 -5.08 -14.57
N GLU A 85 -6.32 -5.34 -14.49
CA GLU A 85 -5.59 -6.07 -15.55
C GLU A 85 -6.10 -7.51 -15.75
N GLU A 86 -6.55 -8.16 -14.68
CA GLU A 86 -7.17 -9.50 -14.76
C GLU A 86 -8.66 -9.47 -15.12
N GLY A 87 -9.29 -8.30 -15.14
CA GLY A 87 -10.72 -8.17 -15.36
C GLY A 87 -11.58 -8.62 -14.16
N THR A 88 -11.03 -8.67 -12.97
CA THR A 88 -11.68 -9.16 -11.74
C THR A 88 -11.98 -8.06 -10.72
N HIS A 89 -11.70 -6.79 -11.05
CA HIS A 89 -12.00 -5.67 -10.17
C HIS A 89 -13.51 -5.45 -10.02
N ASN A 90 -14.00 -5.38 -8.79
CA ASN A 90 -15.43 -5.22 -8.45
C ASN A 90 -15.79 -3.84 -7.87
N GLY A 91 -14.89 -2.86 -7.95
CA GLY A 91 -15.09 -1.51 -7.40
C GLY A 91 -14.62 -1.31 -5.95
N GLY A 92 -14.07 -2.34 -5.31
CA GLY A 92 -13.52 -2.23 -3.95
C GLY A 92 -12.29 -1.32 -3.90
N THR A 93 -12.18 -0.52 -2.83
CA THR A 93 -11.09 0.46 -2.64
C THR A 93 -10.48 0.41 -1.24
N SER A 94 -10.98 -0.45 -0.36
CA SER A 94 -10.51 -0.56 1.02
C SER A 94 -9.21 -1.36 1.13
N LEU A 95 -8.50 -1.19 2.25
CA LEU A 95 -7.34 -2.03 2.56
C LEU A 95 -7.73 -3.50 2.68
N ARG A 96 -8.88 -3.80 3.27
CA ARG A 96 -9.41 -5.18 3.35
C ARG A 96 -9.63 -5.80 1.96
N TYR A 97 -10.15 -5.03 1.01
CA TYR A 97 -10.24 -5.46 -0.39
C TYR A 97 -8.87 -5.74 -0.99
N GLY A 98 -7.88 -4.87 -0.72
CA GLY A 98 -6.50 -5.08 -1.15
C GLY A 98 -5.89 -6.36 -0.58
N MET A 99 -6.09 -6.62 0.72
CA MET A 99 -5.60 -7.85 1.37
C MET A 99 -6.24 -9.11 0.78
N THR A 100 -7.56 -9.11 0.61
CA THR A 100 -8.28 -10.23 -0.03
C THR A 100 -7.81 -10.44 -1.47
N SER A 101 -7.58 -9.35 -2.20
CA SER A 101 -7.04 -9.42 -3.56
C SER A 101 -5.64 -10.04 -3.57
N PHE A 102 -4.77 -9.65 -2.66
CA PHE A 102 -3.42 -10.20 -2.53
C PHE A 102 -3.44 -11.72 -2.32
N GLU A 103 -4.34 -12.21 -1.47
CA GLU A 103 -4.53 -13.64 -1.25
C GLU A 103 -4.97 -14.39 -2.53
N THR A 104 -5.78 -13.76 -3.38
CA THR A 104 -6.27 -14.39 -4.63
C THR A 104 -5.20 -14.53 -5.71
N PHE A 105 -4.10 -13.76 -5.64
CA PHE A 105 -2.98 -13.91 -6.56
C PHE A 105 -2.07 -15.09 -6.24
N ASP A 106 -2.33 -15.81 -5.15
CA ASP A 106 -1.67 -17.07 -4.76
C ASP A 106 -0.14 -16.94 -4.68
N PHE A 107 0.32 -15.86 -4.06
CA PHE A 107 1.74 -15.66 -3.82
C PHE A 107 2.28 -16.65 -2.80
N GLU A 108 3.50 -17.08 -3.01
CA GLU A 108 4.26 -17.81 -2.00
C GLU A 108 4.69 -16.84 -0.88
N GLN A 109 3.97 -16.85 0.23
CA GLN A 109 4.14 -15.90 1.33
C GLN A 109 5.00 -16.49 2.44
N THR A 110 5.97 -15.67 2.95
CA THR A 110 6.65 -15.96 4.20
C THR A 110 5.73 -15.75 5.40
N GLU A 111 6.03 -16.36 6.54
CA GLU A 111 5.26 -16.13 7.77
C GLU A 111 5.35 -14.67 8.23
N GLU A 112 6.49 -14.04 8.04
CA GLU A 112 6.71 -12.62 8.38
C GLU A 112 5.86 -11.70 7.50
N GLU A 113 5.74 -11.98 6.20
CA GLU A 113 4.88 -11.28 5.27
C GLU A 113 3.40 -11.36 5.66
N LYS A 114 2.92 -12.57 5.99
CA LYS A 114 1.55 -12.77 6.46
C LYS A 114 1.27 -11.99 7.74
N LEU A 115 2.23 -12.02 8.65
CA LEU A 115 2.15 -11.30 9.91
C LEU A 115 2.12 -9.79 9.70
N PHE A 116 2.99 -9.28 8.84
CA PHE A 116 3.04 -7.86 8.48
C PHE A 116 1.70 -7.38 7.91
N LEU A 117 1.13 -8.09 6.94
CA LEU A 117 -0.14 -7.73 6.33
C LEU A 117 -1.30 -7.78 7.34
N ARG A 118 -1.33 -8.79 8.20
CA ARG A 118 -2.34 -8.89 9.26
C ARG A 118 -2.27 -7.70 10.21
N GLU A 119 -1.10 -7.36 10.69
CA GLU A 119 -0.90 -6.25 11.63
C GLU A 119 -1.13 -4.89 10.98
N LEU A 120 -0.79 -4.75 9.69
CA LEU A 120 -1.09 -3.55 8.92
C LEU A 120 -2.60 -3.30 8.82
N LEU A 121 -3.38 -4.35 8.56
CA LEU A 121 -4.85 -4.26 8.51
C LEU A 121 -5.42 -3.89 9.89
N LEU A 122 -4.98 -4.55 10.95
CA LEU A 122 -5.43 -4.25 12.32
C LEU A 122 -5.10 -2.81 12.71
N ARG A 123 -3.89 -2.35 12.40
CA ARG A 123 -3.51 -0.96 12.64
C ARG A 123 -4.42 0.02 11.88
N ASN A 124 -4.73 -0.26 10.63
CA ASN A 124 -5.61 0.57 9.83
C ASN A 124 -7.04 0.64 10.39
N GLU A 125 -7.55 -0.45 10.93
CA GLU A 125 -8.87 -0.48 11.59
C GLU A 125 -8.88 0.36 12.87
N ILE A 126 -7.81 0.36 13.64
CA ILE A 126 -7.65 1.15 14.87
C ILE A 126 -7.52 2.65 14.57
N THR A 127 -6.91 3.05 13.44
CA THR A 127 -6.73 4.48 13.10
C THR A 127 -8.03 5.25 12.92
N HIS A 128 -9.14 4.58 12.71
CA HIS A 128 -10.47 5.21 12.66
C HIS A 128 -11.02 5.58 14.05
N ASP A 129 -10.33 5.16 15.12
CA ASP A 129 -10.68 5.50 16.50
C ASP A 129 -9.70 6.54 17.06
N TYR A 130 -10.10 7.81 17.02
CA TYR A 130 -9.27 8.93 17.48
C TYR A 130 -8.88 8.85 18.97
N PHE A 131 -9.55 8.03 19.75
CA PHE A 131 -9.29 7.87 21.18
C PHE A 131 -8.19 6.84 21.49
N ASN A 132 -7.71 6.08 20.51
CA ASN A 132 -6.74 4.98 20.68
C ASN A 132 -5.35 5.28 20.11
N ARG A 133 -4.85 6.51 20.24
CA ARG A 133 -3.50 6.88 19.77
C ARG A 133 -2.41 5.99 20.36
N GLU A 134 -2.51 5.67 21.64
CA GLU A 134 -1.54 4.81 22.34
C GLU A 134 -1.55 3.39 21.77
N LEU A 135 -2.72 2.79 21.57
CA LEU A 135 -2.85 1.47 20.97
C LEU A 135 -2.32 1.45 19.53
N HIS A 136 -2.56 2.51 18.77
CA HIS A 136 -2.04 2.68 17.42
C HIS A 136 -0.50 2.70 17.40
N GLN A 137 0.12 3.43 18.33
CA GLN A 137 1.58 3.48 18.48
C GLN A 137 2.14 2.14 18.95
N GLN A 138 1.49 1.45 19.87
CA GLN A 138 1.89 0.11 20.33
C GLN A 138 1.89 -0.89 19.17
N LYS A 139 0.88 -0.87 18.31
CA LYS A 139 0.80 -1.70 17.10
C LYS A 139 1.92 -1.40 16.12
N LEU A 140 2.23 -0.12 15.91
CA LEU A 140 3.36 0.31 15.08
C LEU A 140 4.68 -0.24 15.61
N ILE A 141 4.96 -0.06 16.89
CA ILE A 141 6.17 -0.55 17.54
C ILE A 141 6.27 -2.07 17.43
N TRP A 142 5.16 -2.76 17.59
CA TRP A 142 5.12 -4.21 17.45
C TRP A 142 5.50 -4.66 16.03
N ILE A 143 4.99 -3.99 14.99
CA ILE A 143 5.38 -4.22 13.59
C ILE A 143 6.89 -4.01 13.42
N MET A 144 7.42 -2.91 13.95
CA MET A 144 8.84 -2.59 13.87
C MET A 144 9.73 -3.66 14.50
N GLN A 145 9.26 -4.26 15.61
CA GLN A 145 10.00 -5.27 16.37
C GLN A 145 9.93 -6.67 15.77
N HIS A 146 8.84 -7.03 15.09
CA HIS A 146 8.52 -8.43 14.79
C HIS A 146 8.33 -8.76 13.31
N CYS A 147 7.93 -7.83 12.47
CA CYS A 147 7.57 -8.16 11.10
C CYS A 147 7.85 -7.07 10.05
N ALA A 148 8.70 -6.12 10.33
CA ALA A 148 9.02 -5.03 9.41
C ALA A 148 9.54 -5.51 8.05
N ASP A 149 10.33 -6.58 8.03
CA ASP A 149 10.89 -7.16 6.80
C ASP A 149 9.81 -7.71 5.86
N GLY A 150 8.63 -8.05 6.39
CA GLY A 150 7.47 -8.46 5.59
C GLY A 150 7.04 -7.42 4.56
N ALA A 151 7.31 -6.14 4.79
CA ALA A 151 7.05 -5.08 3.81
C ALA A 151 7.85 -5.30 2.49
N VAL A 152 9.10 -5.72 2.61
CA VAL A 152 9.95 -6.04 1.44
C VAL A 152 9.46 -7.30 0.75
N ASP A 153 9.03 -8.31 1.50
CA ASP A 153 8.48 -9.54 0.92
C ASP A 153 7.21 -9.27 0.11
N VAL A 154 6.31 -8.43 0.61
CA VAL A 154 5.11 -7.98 -0.13
C VAL A 154 5.51 -7.29 -1.45
N TYR A 155 6.46 -6.36 -1.39
CA TYR A 155 6.96 -5.67 -2.57
C TYR A 155 7.53 -6.68 -3.59
N ASN A 156 8.36 -7.60 -3.16
CA ASN A 156 8.98 -8.58 -4.03
C ASN A 156 7.94 -9.45 -4.76
N ASN A 157 6.91 -9.89 -4.05
CA ASN A 157 5.82 -10.68 -4.65
C ASN A 157 5.06 -9.88 -5.72
N ILE A 158 4.72 -8.63 -5.44
CA ILE A 158 4.01 -7.78 -6.40
C ILE A 158 4.90 -7.46 -7.61
N TYR A 159 6.17 -7.13 -7.38
CA TYR A 159 7.12 -6.87 -8.46
C TYR A 159 7.30 -8.09 -9.37
N GLU A 160 7.47 -9.27 -8.80
CA GLU A 160 7.61 -10.51 -9.55
C GLU A 160 6.36 -10.83 -10.39
N TYR A 161 5.17 -10.64 -9.84
CA TYR A 161 3.92 -10.76 -10.58
C TYR A 161 3.86 -9.80 -11.77
N CYS A 162 4.13 -8.52 -11.55
CA CYS A 162 4.12 -7.51 -12.61
C CYS A 162 5.16 -7.83 -13.71
N SER A 163 6.31 -8.35 -13.33
CA SER A 163 7.36 -8.76 -14.25
C SER A 163 6.96 -9.99 -15.08
N LYS A 164 6.42 -11.03 -14.44
CA LYS A 164 5.94 -12.26 -15.12
C LYS A 164 4.79 -12.00 -16.08
N LYS A 165 3.91 -11.07 -15.74
CA LYS A 165 2.79 -10.65 -16.61
C LYS A 165 3.18 -9.63 -17.68
N ASN A 166 4.46 -9.28 -17.77
CA ASN A 166 4.97 -8.24 -18.69
C ASN A 166 4.28 -6.87 -18.56
N LEU A 167 3.70 -6.57 -17.39
CA LEU A 167 2.96 -5.33 -17.19
C LEU A 167 3.88 -4.11 -17.35
N LEU A 168 5.11 -4.19 -16.88
CA LEU A 168 6.10 -3.12 -17.01
C LEU A 168 6.47 -2.83 -18.48
N LYS A 169 6.60 -3.86 -19.32
CA LYS A 169 6.92 -3.71 -20.76
C LYS A 169 5.71 -3.28 -21.60
N LYS A 170 4.55 -3.89 -21.34
CA LYS A 170 3.28 -3.59 -22.05
C LYS A 170 3.01 -2.08 -22.11
N TYR A 171 3.56 -1.36 -21.21
CA TYR A 171 3.26 0.03 -20.97
C TYR A 171 4.44 0.97 -21.22
N ALA A 172 5.67 0.49 -21.21
CA ALA A 172 6.83 1.26 -21.66
C ALA A 172 6.80 1.54 -23.18
N ASP A 173 6.25 0.62 -23.97
CA ASP A 173 6.22 0.72 -25.45
C ASP A 173 5.13 1.66 -25.98
N LYS A 174 4.20 2.14 -25.16
CA LYS A 174 3.13 3.05 -25.57
C LYS A 174 3.53 4.54 -25.58
N ASN A 175 4.73 4.87 -25.14
CA ASN A 175 5.27 6.22 -25.10
C ASN A 175 6.39 6.49 -26.12
N VAL A 176 6.47 5.69 -27.15
CA VAL A 176 7.35 5.91 -28.29
C VAL A 176 6.57 6.41 -29.49
#